data_774a19b0285d0167ac932adbd4d78234
#
_entry.id   774a19b0285d0167ac932adbd4d78234
#
_cell.length_a   1.000
_cell.length_b   1.000
_cell.length_c   1.000
_cell.angle_alpha   90.00
_cell.angle_beta   90.00
_cell.angle_gamma   90.00
#
_symmetry.space_group_name_H-M   'P 1'
#
loop_
_entity.id
_entity.type
_entity.pdbx_description
1 polymer ?
#
loop_
_entity_poly.entity_id
_entity_poly.type
_entity_poly.pdbx_seq_one_letter_code
_entity_poly.pdbx_strand_id
1 'polypeptide(L)'
;MDSIKNRRTIRKYKAQDIPVDLLNDMLETSFRAATMGTRDPEMKAQLAPAHFNQPMVTSAPVVLTFCADFNRFSKWCRQRKAEPGYDNLLSFMNAMTDALLVTQNFCTIAEDKGLGTCFLGTTIYNPHQIIEILNLPELVIPVATITVGYPDESPAQPDRLPIKGIIHQEKYHDYTPEEIEDIFAYKESLPENRHFVEINHTETLAQIFTDIRYGKADNEAMSDLLKKTLKQQLFDK
;
A
#
# COMPACT_ATOMS: atom_id res chain seq x y z
N MET A 1 -8.36 -17.10 11.98
CA MET A 1 -7.06 -16.46 12.31
C MET A 1 -5.89 -17.01 11.48
N ASP A 2 -6.03 -18.14 10.84
CA ASP A 2 -4.94 -18.74 10.06
C ASP A 2 -4.61 -17.93 8.79
N SER A 3 -5.61 -17.31 8.16
CA SER A 3 -5.43 -16.36 7.05
C SER A 3 -4.47 -15.22 7.39
N ILE A 4 -4.57 -14.63 8.59
CA ILE A 4 -3.68 -13.56 9.03
C ILE A 4 -2.26 -14.08 9.30
N LYS A 5 -2.15 -15.21 10.01
CA LYS A 5 -0.84 -15.79 10.38
C LYS A 5 -0.07 -16.28 9.17
N ASN A 6 -0.77 -16.88 8.21
CA ASN A 6 -0.18 -17.52 7.03
C ASN A 6 -0.14 -16.59 5.81
N ARG A 7 -0.58 -15.33 5.94
CA ARG A 7 -0.61 -14.38 4.84
C ARG A 7 0.75 -14.23 4.17
N ARG A 8 0.72 -14.27 2.84
CA ARG A 8 1.88 -14.07 1.97
C ARG A 8 1.52 -13.06 0.89
N THR A 9 2.50 -12.35 0.40
CA THR A 9 2.32 -11.50 -0.78
C THR A 9 2.31 -12.38 -2.03
N ILE A 10 1.22 -12.34 -2.79
CA ILE A 10 1.05 -13.07 -4.05
C ILE A 10 1.22 -12.12 -5.22
N ARG A 11 2.11 -12.43 -6.13
CA ARG A 11 2.45 -11.62 -7.31
C ARG A 11 2.16 -12.32 -8.63
N LYS A 12 1.91 -13.64 -8.59
CA LYS A 12 1.52 -14.43 -9.76
C LYS A 12 0.11 -14.97 -9.56
N TYR A 13 -0.72 -14.81 -10.56
CA TYR A 13 -2.14 -15.12 -10.51
C TYR A 13 -2.52 -16.07 -11.64
N LYS A 14 -3.47 -16.95 -11.39
CA LYS A 14 -4.10 -17.76 -12.42
C LYS A 14 -4.84 -16.87 -13.42
N ALA A 15 -4.91 -17.30 -14.67
CA ALA A 15 -5.73 -16.67 -15.70
C ALA A 15 -7.23 -16.97 -15.46
N GLN A 16 -7.72 -16.56 -14.29
CA GLN A 16 -9.09 -16.81 -13.82
C GLN A 16 -9.64 -15.51 -13.25
N ASP A 17 -10.76 -15.05 -13.78
CA ASP A 17 -11.44 -13.88 -13.28
C ASP A 17 -12.06 -14.11 -11.90
N ILE A 18 -12.09 -13.04 -11.10
CA ILE A 18 -12.85 -13.00 -9.85
C ILE A 18 -14.30 -12.65 -10.21
N PRO A 19 -15.31 -13.47 -9.82
CA PRO A 19 -16.71 -13.13 -10.03
C PRO A 19 -17.05 -11.75 -9.47
N VAL A 20 -17.85 -10.98 -10.21
CA VAL A 20 -18.21 -9.60 -9.80
C VAL A 20 -18.92 -9.59 -8.45
N ASP A 21 -19.85 -10.54 -8.24
CA ASP A 21 -20.59 -10.62 -6.98
C ASP A 21 -19.69 -10.94 -5.80
N LEU A 22 -18.69 -11.82 -5.99
CA LEU A 22 -17.70 -12.12 -4.94
C LEU A 22 -16.85 -10.89 -4.61
N LEU A 23 -16.40 -10.14 -5.62
CA LEU A 23 -15.63 -8.92 -5.39
C LEU A 23 -16.46 -7.86 -4.66
N ASN A 24 -17.72 -7.67 -5.05
CA ASN A 24 -18.63 -6.73 -4.41
C ASN A 24 -18.91 -7.13 -2.95
N ASP A 25 -19.19 -8.41 -2.67
CA ASP A 25 -19.38 -8.92 -1.31
C ASP A 25 -18.16 -8.63 -0.41
N MET A 26 -16.95 -8.86 -0.92
CA MET A 26 -15.72 -8.55 -0.19
C MET A 26 -15.55 -7.05 0.06
N LEU A 27 -15.86 -6.21 -0.93
CA LEU A 27 -15.76 -4.75 -0.80
C LEU A 27 -16.82 -4.20 0.17
N GLU A 28 -18.05 -4.69 0.11
CA GLU A 28 -19.13 -4.32 1.05
C GLU A 28 -18.77 -4.73 2.48
N THR A 29 -18.19 -5.91 2.66
CA THR A 29 -17.77 -6.42 3.96
C THR A 29 -16.59 -5.66 4.53
N SER A 30 -15.66 -5.16 3.68
CA SER A 30 -14.47 -4.42 4.15
C SER A 30 -14.73 -2.97 4.54
N PHE A 31 -15.86 -2.38 4.15
CA PHE A 31 -16.32 -0.99 4.41
C PHE A 31 -15.67 0.16 3.61
N ARG A 32 -16.16 1.17 3.57
CA ARG A 32 -16.51 2.64 3.38
C ARG A 32 -15.43 3.57 2.84
N ALA A 33 -14.26 3.13 2.37
CA ALA A 33 -13.34 4.01 1.66
C ALA A 33 -13.66 4.03 0.14
N ALA A 34 -13.44 5.16 -0.50
CA ALA A 34 -13.54 5.25 -1.95
C ALA A 34 -12.54 4.29 -2.60
N THR A 35 -13.04 3.37 -3.42
CA THR A 35 -12.24 2.31 -4.03
C THR A 35 -12.52 2.23 -5.51
N MET A 36 -11.48 2.32 -6.35
CA MET A 36 -11.55 2.08 -7.78
C MET A 36 -11.10 0.68 -8.10
N GLY A 37 -11.97 -0.11 -8.72
CA GLY A 37 -11.69 -1.46 -9.18
C GLY A 37 -11.37 -1.47 -10.68
N THR A 38 -10.12 -1.75 -11.04
CA THR A 38 -9.65 -1.77 -12.43
C THR A 38 -9.49 -3.20 -12.91
N ARG A 39 -10.28 -3.61 -13.89
CA ARG A 39 -10.22 -4.90 -14.59
C ARG A 39 -9.78 -4.75 -16.04
N ASP A 40 -10.09 -3.61 -16.63
CA ASP A 40 -9.79 -3.31 -18.02
C ASP A 40 -8.27 -3.35 -18.29
N PRO A 41 -7.81 -4.13 -19.30
CA PRO A 41 -6.39 -4.27 -19.60
C PRO A 41 -5.71 -2.95 -20.01
N GLU A 42 -6.41 -2.07 -20.73
CA GLU A 42 -5.85 -0.79 -21.18
C GLU A 42 -5.67 0.15 -19.97
N MET A 43 -6.66 0.21 -19.10
CA MET A 43 -6.56 0.99 -17.86
C MET A 43 -5.44 0.46 -16.94
N LYS A 44 -5.29 -0.86 -16.80
CA LYS A 44 -4.16 -1.45 -16.06
C LYS A 44 -2.82 -1.11 -16.69
N ALA A 45 -2.73 -1.11 -18.03
CA ALA A 45 -1.51 -0.69 -18.74
C ALA A 45 -1.18 0.79 -18.50
N GLN A 46 -2.19 1.67 -18.42
CA GLN A 46 -1.99 3.08 -18.06
C GLN A 46 -1.52 3.25 -16.61
N LEU A 47 -2.02 2.43 -15.67
CA LEU A 47 -1.60 2.47 -14.27
C LEU A 47 -0.19 1.91 -14.02
N ALA A 48 0.29 1.01 -14.88
CA ALA A 48 1.57 0.33 -14.69
C ALA A 48 2.77 1.27 -14.48
N PRO A 49 2.97 2.36 -15.25
CA PRO A 49 4.05 3.31 -15.02
C PRO A 49 4.03 3.96 -13.64
N ALA A 50 2.85 4.31 -13.12
CA ALA A 50 2.70 4.87 -11.77
C ALA A 50 3.18 3.90 -10.67
N HIS A 51 3.20 2.61 -11.00
CA HIS A 51 3.68 1.53 -10.14
C HIS A 51 5.03 0.95 -10.62
N PHE A 52 5.86 1.75 -11.32
CA PHE A 52 7.19 1.36 -11.82
C PHE A 52 7.17 0.10 -12.70
N ASN A 53 6.10 -0.06 -13.48
CA ASN A 53 5.88 -1.20 -14.38
C ASN A 53 5.99 -2.57 -13.68
N GLN A 54 5.58 -2.66 -12.42
CA GLN A 54 5.54 -3.95 -11.73
C GLN A 54 4.60 -4.92 -12.46
N PRO A 55 5.05 -6.13 -12.84
CA PRO A 55 4.30 -7.03 -13.73
C PRO A 55 2.92 -7.40 -13.21
N MET A 56 2.74 -7.48 -11.88
CA MET A 56 1.45 -7.84 -11.28
C MET A 56 0.35 -6.81 -11.53
N VAL A 57 0.68 -5.56 -11.85
CA VAL A 57 -0.33 -4.53 -12.18
C VAL A 57 -1.12 -4.90 -13.43
N THR A 58 -0.45 -5.39 -14.46
CA THR A 58 -1.08 -5.79 -15.71
C THR A 58 -1.58 -7.23 -15.70
N SER A 59 -0.90 -8.14 -14.98
CA SER A 59 -1.23 -9.57 -14.97
C SER A 59 -2.34 -9.96 -13.98
N ALA A 60 -2.58 -9.18 -12.92
CA ALA A 60 -3.65 -9.48 -11.97
C ALA A 60 -5.05 -9.34 -12.62
N PRO A 61 -6.01 -10.21 -12.25
CA PRO A 61 -7.40 -10.06 -12.68
C PRO A 61 -8.01 -8.71 -12.29
N VAL A 62 -7.66 -8.20 -11.09
CA VAL A 62 -8.18 -6.94 -10.55
C VAL A 62 -7.06 -6.15 -9.87
N VAL A 63 -7.06 -4.83 -10.10
CA VAL A 63 -6.29 -3.86 -9.33
C VAL A 63 -7.28 -2.98 -8.57
N LEU A 64 -7.12 -2.87 -7.25
CA LEU A 64 -7.94 -2.03 -6.39
C LEU A 64 -7.11 -0.87 -5.87
N THR A 65 -7.58 0.36 -6.12
CA THR A 65 -6.99 1.58 -5.58
C THR A 65 -7.92 2.20 -4.55
N PHE A 66 -7.45 2.26 -3.31
CA PHE A 66 -8.17 2.85 -2.17
C PHE A 66 -7.72 4.28 -1.95
N CYS A 67 -8.67 5.18 -1.76
CA CYS A 67 -8.42 6.61 -1.67
C CYS A 67 -8.89 7.21 -0.34
N ALA A 68 -8.11 8.15 0.17
CA ALA A 68 -8.59 9.14 1.11
C ALA A 68 -9.60 10.05 0.38
N ASP A 69 -10.85 10.14 0.86
CA ASP A 69 -11.93 10.84 0.19
C ASP A 69 -12.74 11.71 1.16
N PHE A 70 -12.60 13.02 1.03
CA PHE A 70 -13.50 14.01 1.62
C PHE A 70 -14.36 14.76 0.58
N ASN A 71 -14.24 14.43 -0.70
CA ASN A 71 -15.03 15.05 -1.77
C ASN A 71 -16.52 14.77 -1.58
N ARG A 72 -16.88 13.49 -1.45
CA ARG A 72 -18.28 13.05 -1.30
C ARG A 72 -18.95 13.70 -0.09
N PHE A 73 -18.29 13.68 1.06
CA PHE A 73 -18.80 14.24 2.30
C PHE A 73 -18.93 15.77 2.23
N SER A 74 -17.93 16.45 1.68
CA SER A 74 -17.97 17.91 1.49
C SER A 74 -19.09 18.34 0.53
N LYS A 75 -19.32 17.61 -0.55
CA LYS A 75 -20.44 17.84 -1.45
C LYS A 75 -21.79 17.69 -0.74
N TRP A 76 -21.95 16.64 0.06
CA TRP A 76 -23.18 16.45 0.84
C TRP A 76 -23.39 17.57 1.84
N CYS A 77 -22.37 18.03 2.56
CA CYS A 77 -22.45 19.17 3.46
C CYS A 77 -22.98 20.42 2.74
N ARG A 78 -22.35 20.79 1.61
CA ARG A 78 -22.76 21.96 0.81
C ARG A 78 -24.20 21.87 0.32
N GLN A 79 -24.66 20.68 -0.12
CA GLN A 79 -26.06 20.44 -0.51
C GLN A 79 -27.04 20.63 0.67
N ARG A 80 -26.57 20.46 1.89
CA ARG A 80 -27.35 20.67 3.12
C ARG A 80 -27.13 22.03 3.76
N LYS A 81 -26.50 22.97 3.02
CA LYS A 81 -26.19 24.34 3.47
C LYS A 81 -25.26 24.38 4.69
N ALA A 82 -24.44 23.35 4.86
CA ALA A 82 -23.35 23.31 5.83
C ALA A 82 -22.03 23.72 5.16
N GLU A 83 -21.14 24.32 5.93
CA GLU A 83 -19.83 24.74 5.45
C GLU A 83 -18.78 23.73 5.89
N PRO A 84 -18.24 22.89 4.98
CA PRO A 84 -17.25 21.87 5.32
C PRO A 84 -15.85 22.49 5.47
N GLY A 85 -15.13 22.10 6.53
CA GLY A 85 -13.75 22.47 6.80
C GLY A 85 -12.78 21.27 6.71
N TYR A 86 -12.91 20.43 5.64
CA TYR A 86 -12.18 19.18 5.52
C TYR A 86 -11.04 19.26 4.48
N ASP A 87 -10.64 20.45 4.11
CA ASP A 87 -9.58 20.77 3.14
C ASP A 87 -8.25 21.07 3.86
N ASN A 88 -7.81 20.16 4.71
CA ASN A 88 -6.62 20.29 5.52
C ASN A 88 -5.93 18.95 5.76
N LEU A 89 -4.69 18.99 6.24
CA LEU A 89 -3.85 17.83 6.46
C LEU A 89 -4.45 16.84 7.48
N LEU A 90 -5.11 17.33 8.54
CA LEU A 90 -5.76 16.45 9.54
C LEU A 90 -6.86 15.61 8.89
N SER A 91 -7.68 16.22 8.03
CA SER A 91 -8.73 15.51 7.30
C SER A 91 -8.15 14.47 6.35
N PHE A 92 -7.06 14.80 5.64
CA PHE A 92 -6.34 13.83 4.83
C PHE A 92 -5.88 12.63 5.66
N MET A 93 -5.22 12.87 6.80
CA MET A 93 -4.72 11.80 7.68
C MET A 93 -5.85 10.90 8.19
N ASN A 94 -6.99 11.46 8.55
CA ASN A 94 -8.16 10.69 8.98
C ASN A 94 -8.70 9.81 7.85
N ALA A 95 -8.92 10.37 6.65
CA ALA A 95 -9.42 9.62 5.51
C ALA A 95 -8.40 8.57 5.01
N MET A 96 -7.11 8.86 5.10
CA MET A 96 -6.04 7.91 4.80
C MET A 96 -6.07 6.72 5.77
N THR A 97 -6.26 6.98 7.06
CA THR A 97 -6.39 5.94 8.09
C THR A 97 -7.56 5.01 7.77
N ASP A 98 -8.73 5.57 7.47
CA ASP A 98 -9.91 4.79 7.08
C ASP A 98 -9.62 3.92 5.84
N ALA A 99 -9.02 4.49 4.82
CA ALA A 99 -8.69 3.76 3.59
C ALA A 99 -7.71 2.61 3.82
N LEU A 100 -6.68 2.80 4.67
CA LEU A 100 -5.71 1.76 5.01
C LEU A 100 -6.33 0.62 5.83
N LEU A 101 -7.21 0.94 6.79
CA LEU A 101 -7.95 -0.05 7.57
C LEU A 101 -8.86 -0.89 6.67
N VAL A 102 -9.58 -0.25 5.75
CA VAL A 102 -10.43 -0.93 4.75
C VAL A 102 -9.58 -1.84 3.85
N THR A 103 -8.44 -1.36 3.38
CA THR A 103 -7.54 -2.15 2.52
C THR A 103 -7.05 -3.40 3.25
N GLN A 104 -6.66 -3.28 4.51
CA GLN A 104 -6.21 -4.44 5.29
C GLN A 104 -7.35 -5.42 5.57
N ASN A 105 -8.56 -4.93 5.90
CA ASN A 105 -9.74 -5.78 6.07
C ASN A 105 -10.05 -6.55 4.78
N PHE A 106 -10.04 -5.86 3.63
CA PHE A 106 -10.23 -6.50 2.33
C PHE A 106 -9.20 -7.63 2.09
N CYS A 107 -7.92 -7.38 2.36
CA CYS A 107 -6.89 -8.41 2.21
C CYS A 107 -7.16 -9.64 3.09
N THR A 108 -7.62 -9.44 4.31
CA THR A 108 -7.96 -10.53 5.24
C THR A 108 -9.14 -11.36 4.71
N ILE A 109 -10.18 -10.69 4.21
CA ILE A 109 -11.35 -11.33 3.63
C ILE A 109 -10.99 -12.08 2.33
N ALA A 110 -10.18 -11.47 1.47
CA ALA A 110 -9.73 -12.08 0.23
C ALA A 110 -8.93 -13.37 0.49
N GLU A 111 -8.01 -13.36 1.45
CA GLU A 111 -7.28 -14.54 1.89
C GLU A 111 -8.22 -15.67 2.41
N ASP A 112 -9.23 -15.31 3.18
CA ASP A 112 -10.23 -16.25 3.68
C ASP A 112 -11.09 -16.86 2.56
N LYS A 113 -11.27 -16.13 1.47
CA LYS A 113 -11.93 -16.59 0.23
C LYS A 113 -10.98 -17.31 -0.75
N GLY A 114 -9.74 -17.57 -0.36
CA GLY A 114 -8.73 -18.27 -1.18
C GLY A 114 -8.11 -17.42 -2.28
N LEU A 115 -8.24 -16.10 -2.20
CA LEU A 115 -7.58 -15.15 -3.10
C LEU A 115 -6.25 -14.70 -2.52
N GLY A 116 -5.32 -14.33 -3.39
CA GLY A 116 -4.04 -13.72 -3.02
C GLY A 116 -4.05 -12.22 -3.30
N THR A 117 -3.29 -11.49 -2.51
CA THR A 117 -3.15 -10.04 -2.63
C THR A 117 -1.69 -9.60 -2.59
N CYS A 118 -1.39 -8.48 -3.27
CA CYS A 118 -0.10 -7.80 -3.18
C CYS A 118 -0.32 -6.29 -3.01
N PHE A 119 0.14 -5.73 -1.90
CA PHE A 119 0.24 -4.28 -1.73
C PHE A 119 1.31 -3.69 -2.66
N LEU A 120 0.98 -2.61 -3.35
CA LEU A 120 1.90 -1.82 -4.15
C LEU A 120 2.32 -0.60 -3.34
N GLY A 121 3.50 -0.65 -2.72
CA GLY A 121 4.06 0.45 -1.93
C GLY A 121 4.31 1.74 -2.72
N THR A 122 4.24 1.64 -4.04
CA THR A 122 4.47 2.74 -4.99
C THR A 122 3.31 3.73 -5.13
N THR A 123 2.15 3.45 -4.55
CA THR A 123 0.94 4.28 -4.69
C THR A 123 1.18 5.73 -4.27
N ILE A 124 1.84 5.93 -3.13
CA ILE A 124 2.12 7.27 -2.59
C ILE A 124 3.37 7.92 -3.21
N TYR A 125 4.10 7.22 -4.07
CA TYR A 125 5.27 7.79 -4.77
C TYR A 125 4.85 8.58 -6.02
N ASN A 126 3.82 8.09 -6.73
CA ASN A 126 3.31 8.72 -7.94
C ASN A 126 1.80 9.01 -7.87
N PRO A 127 1.27 9.58 -6.78
CA PRO A 127 -0.17 9.77 -6.60
C PRO A 127 -0.76 10.68 -7.68
N HIS A 128 -0.02 11.68 -8.18
CA HIS A 128 -0.46 12.59 -9.23
C HIS A 128 -0.80 11.86 -10.55
N GLN A 129 0.00 10.85 -10.95
CA GLN A 129 -0.28 10.05 -12.14
C GLN A 129 -1.56 9.22 -11.96
N ILE A 130 -1.73 8.60 -10.79
CA ILE A 130 -2.93 7.81 -10.49
C ILE A 130 -4.17 8.70 -10.46
N ILE A 131 -4.08 9.92 -9.92
CA ILE A 131 -5.16 10.91 -9.91
C ILE A 131 -5.59 11.23 -11.34
N GLU A 132 -4.64 11.50 -12.23
CA GLU A 132 -4.92 11.81 -13.64
C GLU A 132 -5.55 10.62 -14.36
N ILE A 133 -4.96 9.43 -14.27
CA ILE A 133 -5.43 8.21 -14.94
C ILE A 133 -6.85 7.82 -14.48
N LEU A 134 -7.11 7.88 -13.17
CA LEU A 134 -8.40 7.52 -12.59
C LEU A 134 -9.39 8.70 -12.51
N ASN A 135 -9.02 9.87 -13.04
CA ASN A 135 -9.84 11.08 -13.02
C ASN A 135 -10.39 11.41 -11.62
N LEU A 136 -9.50 11.37 -10.61
CA LEU A 136 -9.89 11.62 -9.23
C LEU A 136 -10.15 13.11 -9.00
N PRO A 137 -11.28 13.50 -8.39
CA PRO A 137 -11.60 14.90 -8.13
C PRO A 137 -10.78 15.47 -6.97
N GLU A 138 -10.91 16.78 -6.74
CA GLU A 138 -10.41 17.44 -5.53
C GLU A 138 -10.84 16.71 -4.26
N LEU A 139 -10.02 16.76 -3.22
CA LEU A 139 -10.20 16.09 -1.93
C LEU A 139 -10.25 14.54 -2.04
N VAL A 140 -9.64 13.97 -3.10
CA VAL A 140 -9.45 12.52 -3.25
C VAL A 140 -8.01 12.22 -3.61
N ILE A 141 -7.32 11.42 -2.80
CA ILE A 141 -5.91 11.01 -3.01
C ILE A 141 -5.79 9.49 -2.88
N PRO A 142 -5.14 8.80 -3.85
CA PRO A 142 -4.87 7.37 -3.74
C PRO A 142 -3.83 7.13 -2.64
N VAL A 143 -4.12 6.23 -1.70
CA VAL A 143 -3.25 5.94 -0.55
C VAL A 143 -2.76 4.49 -0.50
N ALA A 144 -3.52 3.57 -1.06
CA ALA A 144 -3.11 2.17 -1.19
C ALA A 144 -3.63 1.57 -2.49
N THR A 145 -2.80 0.80 -3.16
CA THR A 145 -3.20 -0.03 -4.30
C THR A 145 -2.82 -1.47 -4.01
N ILE A 146 -3.72 -2.40 -4.31
CA ILE A 146 -3.46 -3.83 -4.23
C ILE A 146 -3.82 -4.51 -5.54
N THR A 147 -3.08 -5.55 -5.89
CA THR A 147 -3.48 -6.50 -6.92
C THR A 147 -4.14 -7.71 -6.27
N VAL A 148 -5.16 -8.28 -6.91
CA VAL A 148 -5.98 -9.36 -6.36
C VAL A 148 -6.25 -10.40 -7.43
N GLY A 149 -6.13 -11.68 -7.05
CA GLY A 149 -6.42 -12.81 -7.94
C GLY A 149 -6.29 -14.16 -7.26
N TYR A 150 -6.67 -15.22 -7.94
CA TYR A 150 -6.40 -16.58 -7.47
C TYR A 150 -4.90 -16.87 -7.56
N PRO A 151 -4.25 -17.31 -6.47
CA PRO A 151 -2.80 -17.53 -6.45
C PRO A 151 -2.36 -18.59 -7.48
N ASP A 152 -1.28 -18.29 -8.20
CA ASP A 152 -0.55 -19.24 -9.05
C ASP A 152 0.89 -19.44 -8.57
N GLU A 153 1.12 -19.14 -7.30
CA GLU A 153 2.38 -19.34 -6.61
C GLU A 153 2.14 -19.60 -5.11
N SER A 154 3.13 -20.18 -4.45
CA SER A 154 3.14 -20.37 -3.01
C SER A 154 4.51 -19.93 -2.45
N PRO A 155 4.80 -18.64 -2.38
CA PRO A 155 6.08 -18.16 -1.90
C PRO A 155 6.28 -18.48 -0.41
N ALA A 156 7.54 -18.52 0.03
CA ALA A 156 7.86 -18.61 1.44
C ALA A 156 7.28 -17.40 2.20
N GLN A 157 6.98 -17.58 3.46
CA GLN A 157 6.57 -16.48 4.32
C GLN A 157 7.80 -15.60 4.61
N PRO A 158 7.70 -14.26 4.48
CA PRO A 158 8.82 -13.39 4.78
C PRO A 158 9.16 -13.44 6.28
N ASP A 159 10.41 -13.20 6.59
CA ASP A 159 10.89 -13.03 7.96
C ASP A 159 10.17 -11.87 8.66
N ARG A 160 10.12 -11.94 9.98
CA ARG A 160 9.59 -10.88 10.84
C ARG A 160 10.61 -10.55 11.92
N LEU A 161 10.67 -9.29 12.28
CA LEU A 161 11.45 -8.87 13.43
C LEU A 161 10.92 -9.53 14.71
N PRO A 162 11.79 -9.82 15.69
CA PRO A 162 11.38 -10.36 16.98
C PRO A 162 10.49 -9.35 17.72
N ILE A 163 9.57 -9.88 18.53
CA ILE A 163 8.55 -9.07 19.24
C ILE A 163 9.15 -7.97 20.11
N LYS A 164 10.33 -8.20 20.68
CA LYS A 164 11.08 -7.22 21.49
C LYS A 164 11.54 -5.98 20.71
N GLY A 165 11.62 -6.08 19.38
CA GLY A 165 11.92 -4.95 18.49
C GLY A 165 10.69 -4.19 18.01
N ILE A 166 9.47 -4.53 18.51
CA ILE A 166 8.22 -3.97 18.02
C ILE A 166 7.34 -3.49 19.17
N ILE A 167 7.32 -4.20 20.32
CA ILE A 167 6.42 -3.93 21.44
C ILE A 167 7.17 -3.25 22.57
N HIS A 168 6.69 -2.08 22.97
CA HIS A 168 7.13 -1.34 24.14
C HIS A 168 6.05 -1.45 25.22
N GLN A 169 6.47 -1.57 26.50
CA GLN A 169 5.58 -1.62 27.65
C GLN A 169 5.45 -0.22 28.24
N GLU A 170 4.22 0.26 28.40
CA GLU A 170 3.86 1.56 29.02
C GLU A 170 4.44 2.79 28.28
N LYS A 171 5.73 2.79 27.95
CA LYS A 171 6.44 3.90 27.30
C LYS A 171 7.34 3.39 26.18
N TYR A 172 7.58 4.25 25.21
CA TYR A 172 8.59 3.98 24.20
C TYR A 172 9.97 3.92 24.86
N HIS A 173 10.70 2.84 24.59
CA HIS A 173 12.12 2.67 24.94
C HIS A 173 12.94 2.84 23.66
N ASP A 174 13.91 3.73 23.67
CA ASP A 174 14.82 3.86 22.54
C ASP A 174 15.89 2.77 22.59
N TYR A 175 16.35 2.36 21.41
CA TYR A 175 17.20 1.19 21.29
C TYR A 175 18.68 1.53 21.49
N THR A 176 19.40 0.71 22.26
CA THR A 176 20.86 0.73 22.30
C THR A 176 21.44 0.06 21.04
N PRO A 177 22.72 0.31 20.70
CA PRO A 177 23.38 -0.39 19.61
C PRO A 177 23.31 -1.92 19.74
N GLU A 178 23.47 -2.46 20.93
CA GLU A 178 23.43 -3.91 21.21
C GLU A 178 22.04 -4.49 20.99
N GLU A 179 20.98 -3.74 21.32
CA GLU A 179 19.60 -4.15 21.08
C GLU A 179 19.29 -4.16 19.58
N ILE A 180 19.78 -3.19 18.82
CA ILE A 180 19.65 -3.16 17.35
C ILE A 180 20.35 -4.36 16.73
N GLU A 181 21.57 -4.66 17.10
CA GLU A 181 22.31 -5.84 16.65
C GLU A 181 21.50 -7.13 16.87
N ASP A 182 20.98 -7.31 18.09
CA ASP A 182 20.20 -8.49 18.45
C ASP A 182 18.84 -8.59 17.70
N ILE A 183 18.15 -7.45 17.48
CA ILE A 183 16.88 -7.40 16.74
C ILE A 183 17.07 -7.81 15.26
N PHE A 184 18.16 -7.40 14.62
CA PHE A 184 18.39 -7.63 13.20
C PHE A 184 19.26 -8.84 12.89
N ALA A 185 19.93 -9.45 13.88
CA ALA A 185 20.86 -10.58 13.70
C ALA A 185 20.26 -11.73 12.88
N TYR A 186 19.03 -12.15 13.17
CA TYR A 186 18.35 -13.21 12.41
C TYR A 186 18.14 -12.79 10.94
N LYS A 187 17.61 -11.59 10.72
CA LYS A 187 17.36 -11.06 9.36
C LYS A 187 18.63 -11.02 8.52
N GLU A 188 19.71 -10.53 9.09
CA GLU A 188 21.01 -10.44 8.41
C GLU A 188 21.64 -11.82 8.17
N SER A 189 21.34 -12.80 9.04
CA SER A 189 21.83 -14.17 8.89
C SER A 189 21.20 -14.96 7.76
N LEU A 190 20.04 -14.52 7.22
CA LEU A 190 19.31 -15.25 6.18
C LEU A 190 20.13 -15.34 4.89
N PRO A 191 20.19 -16.52 4.25
CA PRO A 191 21.00 -16.74 3.05
C PRO A 191 20.66 -15.77 1.90
N GLU A 192 19.37 -15.48 1.69
CA GLU A 192 18.92 -14.53 0.67
C GLU A 192 19.42 -13.11 0.95
N ASN A 193 19.45 -12.69 2.19
CA ASN A 193 19.91 -11.35 2.57
C ASN A 193 21.43 -11.21 2.46
N ARG A 194 22.18 -12.24 2.82
CA ARG A 194 23.64 -12.29 2.58
C ARG A 194 23.96 -12.27 1.11
N HIS A 195 23.20 -13.01 0.31
CA HIS A 195 23.35 -13.00 -1.14
C HIS A 195 23.08 -11.61 -1.74
N PHE A 196 22.06 -10.88 -1.25
CA PHE A 196 21.83 -9.49 -1.68
C PHE A 196 23.00 -8.56 -1.38
N VAL A 197 23.61 -8.69 -0.20
CA VAL A 197 24.83 -7.93 0.15
C VAL A 197 25.97 -8.25 -0.82
N GLU A 198 26.20 -9.52 -1.09
CA GLU A 198 27.26 -10.01 -1.97
C GLU A 198 27.12 -9.50 -3.41
N ILE A 199 25.95 -9.71 -4.04
CA ILE A 199 25.74 -9.35 -5.46
C ILE A 199 25.69 -7.84 -5.70
N ASN A 200 25.37 -7.04 -4.69
CA ASN A 200 25.37 -5.58 -4.80
C ASN A 200 26.67 -4.94 -4.29
N HIS A 201 27.64 -5.74 -3.86
CA HIS A 201 28.94 -5.28 -3.39
C HIS A 201 28.83 -4.25 -2.25
N THR A 202 27.85 -4.42 -1.36
CA THR A 202 27.67 -3.60 -0.16
C THR A 202 28.32 -4.28 1.05
N GLU A 203 28.59 -3.53 2.10
CA GLU A 203 29.17 -4.07 3.34
C GLU A 203 28.10 -4.66 4.26
N THR A 204 26.90 -4.10 4.22
CA THR A 204 25.81 -4.46 5.13
C THR A 204 24.47 -4.59 4.40
N LEU A 205 23.53 -5.31 5.00
CA LEU A 205 22.15 -5.40 4.51
C LEU A 205 21.44 -4.03 4.57
N ALA A 206 21.78 -3.19 5.55
CA ALA A 206 21.19 -1.86 5.68
C ALA A 206 21.47 -0.99 4.44
N GLN A 207 22.69 -1.08 3.86
CA GLN A 207 23.06 -0.35 2.65
C GLN A 207 22.24 -0.77 1.43
N ILE A 208 21.73 -2.01 1.38
CA ILE A 208 20.79 -2.42 0.31
C ILE A 208 19.53 -1.55 0.32
N PHE A 209 19.05 -1.18 1.49
CA PHE A 209 17.85 -0.33 1.62
C PHE A 209 18.16 1.14 1.33
N THR A 210 19.30 1.67 1.77
CA THR A 210 19.63 3.09 1.65
C THR A 210 20.27 3.48 0.32
N ASP A 211 21.07 2.58 -0.26
CA ASP A 211 21.90 2.94 -1.42
C ASP A 211 21.36 2.34 -2.74
N ILE A 212 20.65 1.17 -2.64
CA ILE A 212 20.17 0.45 -3.81
C ILE A 212 18.65 0.60 -4.02
N ARG A 213 17.84 0.49 -2.94
CA ARG A 213 16.37 0.41 -3.07
C ARG A 213 15.64 1.72 -2.80
N TYR A 214 16.08 2.45 -1.80
CA TYR A 214 15.36 3.63 -1.28
C TYR A 214 16.37 4.76 -1.01
N GLY A 215 17.03 5.23 -2.06
CA GLY A 215 18.03 6.29 -1.98
C GLY A 215 17.47 7.55 -1.30
N LYS A 216 18.32 8.24 -0.52
CA LYS A 216 17.91 9.45 0.21
C LYS A 216 17.32 10.50 -0.73
N ALA A 217 17.98 10.79 -1.87
CA ALA A 217 17.53 11.78 -2.84
C ALA A 217 16.17 11.41 -3.45
N ASP A 218 15.95 10.11 -3.74
CA ASP A 218 14.67 9.64 -4.28
C ASP A 218 13.55 9.79 -3.23
N ASN A 219 13.82 9.42 -1.98
CA ASN A 219 12.85 9.59 -0.89
C ASN A 219 12.49 11.06 -0.67
N GLU A 220 13.45 11.98 -0.71
CA GLU A 220 13.22 13.42 -0.59
C GLU A 220 12.37 13.94 -1.76
N ALA A 221 12.72 13.58 -2.99
CA ALA A 221 11.98 13.97 -4.20
C ALA A 221 10.52 13.46 -4.18
N MET A 222 10.31 12.18 -3.80
CA MET A 222 8.98 11.58 -3.69
C MET A 222 8.16 12.25 -2.58
N SER A 223 8.79 12.61 -1.44
CA SER A 223 8.14 13.35 -0.36
C SER A 223 7.66 14.73 -0.82
N ASP A 224 8.49 15.46 -1.56
CA ASP A 224 8.12 16.78 -2.08
C ASP A 224 7.01 16.70 -3.14
N LEU A 225 7.04 15.65 -3.97
CA LEU A 225 5.97 15.37 -4.93
C LEU A 225 4.63 15.08 -4.21
N LEU A 226 4.66 14.29 -3.14
CA LEU A 226 3.47 14.02 -2.33
C LEU A 226 2.92 15.30 -1.70
N LYS A 227 3.76 16.15 -1.10
CA LYS A 227 3.36 17.47 -0.56
C LYS A 227 2.70 18.32 -1.63
N LYS A 228 3.31 18.41 -2.82
CA LYS A 228 2.72 19.14 -3.96
C LYS A 228 1.36 18.59 -4.34
N THR A 229 1.21 17.27 -4.38
CA THR A 229 -0.06 16.61 -4.70
C THR A 229 -1.14 16.88 -3.64
N LEU A 230 -0.77 16.88 -2.36
CA LEU A 230 -1.69 17.24 -1.27
C LEU A 230 -2.24 18.67 -1.44
N LYS A 231 -1.38 19.63 -1.79
CA LYS A 231 -1.80 21.02 -2.10
C LYS A 231 -2.72 21.10 -3.31
N GLN A 232 -2.37 20.42 -4.40
CA GLN A 232 -3.20 20.37 -5.62
C GLN A 232 -4.57 19.76 -5.35
N GLN A 233 -4.65 18.79 -4.46
CA GLN A 233 -5.89 18.13 -4.02
C GLN A 233 -6.56 18.85 -2.83
N LEU A 234 -6.15 20.05 -2.48
CA LEU A 234 -6.71 20.91 -1.45
C LEU A 234 -6.63 20.38 -0.01
N PHE A 235 -5.74 19.44 0.29
CA PHE A 235 -5.54 18.93 1.65
C PHE A 235 -4.46 19.67 2.45
N ASP A 236 -3.74 20.57 1.84
CA ASP A 236 -2.70 21.40 2.48
C ASP A 236 -2.78 22.82 1.89
N LYS A 237 -3.67 23.64 2.44
CA LYS A 237 -3.85 25.07 2.10
C LYS A 237 -2.96 25.97 2.92
#